data_76f90bbacc7909b401c2267fc68114d4
#
_entry.id   76f90bbacc7909b401c2267fc68114d4
#
_cell.length_a   1.000
_cell.length_b   1.000
_cell.length_c   1.000
_cell.angle_alpha   90.00
_cell.angle_beta   90.00
_cell.angle_gamma   90.00
#
_symmetry.space_group_name_H-M   'P 1'
#
loop_
_entity.id
_entity.type
_entity.pdbx_description
1 polymer ?
#
loop_
_entity_poly.entity_id
_entity_poly.type
_entity_poly.pdbx_seq_one_letter_code
_entity_poly.pdbx_strand_id
1 'polypeptide(L)'
;MMMADTATRPPFDVTAMRAHAGDAVQLLKALANENRLQVLCLLAEGERSVGEINALLDLSQSALSQHLAVLREEGLVLTRREAQTIVYALADGPAAAVMHTLHGIYCGRPAARGEAGKP
;
A
#
# COMPACT_ATOMS: atom_id res chain seq x y z
N MET A 1 6.73 32.19 -15.19
CA MET A 1 6.80 31.88 -15.09
C MET A 1 6.78 30.76 -14.78
N MET A 2 6.56 30.09 -15.05
CA MET A 2 6.57 29.07 -14.84
C MET A 2 7.35 28.59 -14.00
N MET A 3 7.98 29.08 -13.76
CA MET A 3 8.84 28.76 -12.86
C MET A 3 8.21 28.49 -11.63
N ALA A 4 7.09 28.91 -11.36
CA ALA A 4 6.42 28.61 -10.15
C ALA A 4 6.30 27.12 -10.00
N ASP A 5 6.05 26.46 -11.05
CA ASP A 5 5.99 25.04 -10.96
C ASP A 5 7.25 24.45 -10.54
N THR A 6 8.33 24.91 -11.08
CA THR A 6 9.57 24.34 -10.72
C THR A 6 9.87 24.62 -9.28
N ALA A 7 9.44 25.72 -8.78
CA ALA A 7 9.73 26.03 -7.40
C ALA A 7 8.91 25.18 -6.46
N THR A 8 7.68 24.88 -6.80
CA THR A 8 6.84 24.16 -5.89
C THR A 8 7.02 22.68 -5.94
N ARG A 9 7.58 22.17 -7.01
CA ARG A 9 7.81 20.74 -7.03
C ARG A 9 9.16 20.46 -7.61
N PRO A 10 9.86 19.53 -6.99
CA PRO A 10 11.19 19.20 -7.46
C PRO A 10 11.11 18.57 -8.82
N PRO A 11 12.12 18.80 -9.63
CA PRO A 11 12.17 18.16 -10.93
C PRO A 11 12.45 16.68 -10.76
N PHE A 12 12.07 15.91 -11.73
CA PHE A 12 12.41 14.50 -11.72
C PHE A 12 13.89 14.36 -12.01
N ASP A 13 14.52 13.47 -11.29
CA ASP A 13 15.93 13.21 -11.47
C ASP A 13 16.06 11.80 -12.05
N VAL A 14 16.25 11.75 -13.37
CA VAL A 14 16.31 10.47 -14.07
C VAL A 14 17.51 9.64 -13.62
N THR A 15 18.64 10.31 -13.37
CA THR A 15 19.83 9.60 -12.95
C THR A 15 19.62 8.93 -11.60
N ALA A 16 19.02 9.65 -10.67
CA ALA A 16 18.74 9.07 -9.37
C ALA A 16 17.72 7.95 -9.48
N MET A 17 16.71 8.14 -10.31
CA MET A 17 15.71 7.10 -10.48
C MET A 17 16.34 5.86 -11.09
N ARG A 18 17.27 6.04 -12.02
CA ARG A 18 17.92 4.90 -12.63
C ARG A 18 18.66 4.07 -11.59
N ALA A 19 19.25 4.72 -10.61
CA ALA A 19 19.96 4.01 -9.56
C ALA A 19 19.01 3.21 -8.67
N HIS A 20 17.76 3.63 -8.57
CA HIS A 20 16.78 2.98 -7.70
C HIS A 20 15.70 2.21 -8.44
N ALA A 21 15.83 2.12 -9.76
CA ALA A 21 14.77 1.51 -10.56
C ALA A 21 14.47 0.07 -10.17
N GLY A 22 15.53 -0.68 -9.83
CA GLY A 22 15.33 -2.07 -9.41
C GLY A 22 14.48 -2.17 -8.16
N ASP A 23 14.78 -1.33 -7.18
CA ASP A 23 14.03 -1.34 -5.92
C ASP A 23 12.60 -0.89 -6.17
N ALA A 24 12.42 0.10 -7.02
CA ALA A 24 11.08 0.59 -7.32
C ALA A 24 10.24 -0.50 -7.99
N VAL A 25 10.85 -1.23 -8.92
CA VAL A 25 10.13 -2.30 -9.60
C VAL A 25 9.78 -3.41 -8.63
N GLN A 26 10.71 -3.72 -7.71
CA GLN A 26 10.44 -4.75 -6.72
C GLN A 26 9.22 -4.36 -5.87
N LEU A 27 9.16 -3.13 -5.44
CA LEU A 27 8.01 -2.64 -4.70
C LEU A 27 6.73 -2.77 -5.52
N LEU A 28 6.79 -2.34 -6.77
CA LEU A 28 5.60 -2.39 -7.61
C LEU A 28 5.14 -3.82 -7.84
N LYS A 29 6.07 -4.75 -7.99
CA LYS A 29 5.71 -6.15 -8.16
C LYS A 29 4.99 -6.69 -6.93
N ALA A 30 5.45 -6.31 -5.75
CA ALA A 30 4.80 -6.78 -4.53
C ALA A 30 3.39 -6.21 -4.42
N LEU A 31 3.16 -5.02 -4.96
CA LEU A 31 1.86 -4.39 -4.89
C LEU A 31 0.92 -4.80 -6.01
N ALA A 32 1.46 -5.34 -7.09
CA ALA A 32 0.66 -5.61 -8.29
C ALA A 32 -0.14 -6.91 -8.17
N ASN A 33 -1.05 -6.94 -7.23
CA ASN A 33 -1.91 -8.08 -7.01
C ASN A 33 -3.13 -7.57 -6.24
N GLU A 34 -4.31 -7.87 -6.73
CA GLU A 34 -5.53 -7.33 -6.13
C GLU A 34 -5.67 -7.69 -4.67
N ASN A 35 -5.36 -8.92 -4.34
CA ASN A 35 -5.53 -9.36 -2.96
C ASN A 35 -4.52 -8.72 -2.03
N ARG A 36 -3.28 -8.58 -2.50
CA ARG A 36 -2.28 -7.91 -1.68
C ARG A 36 -2.62 -6.44 -1.48
N LEU A 37 -3.16 -5.79 -2.52
CA LEU A 37 -3.58 -4.41 -2.35
C LEU A 37 -4.68 -4.29 -1.31
N GLN A 38 -5.62 -5.22 -1.32
CA GLN A 38 -6.70 -5.17 -0.34
C GLN A 38 -6.19 -5.39 1.08
N VAL A 39 -5.24 -6.29 1.23
CA VAL A 39 -4.64 -6.51 2.55
C VAL A 39 -3.98 -5.23 3.03
N LEU A 40 -3.18 -4.60 2.17
CA LEU A 40 -2.50 -3.37 2.57
C LEU A 40 -3.49 -2.25 2.87
N CYS A 41 -4.58 -2.20 2.16
CA CYS A 41 -5.60 -1.20 2.42
C CYS A 41 -6.21 -1.40 3.81
N LEU A 42 -6.49 -2.64 4.17
CA LEU A 42 -7.00 -2.93 5.50
C LEU A 42 -5.99 -2.53 6.57
N LEU A 43 -4.73 -2.83 6.33
CA LEU A 43 -3.70 -2.52 7.32
C LEU A 43 -3.44 -1.02 7.40
N ALA A 44 -3.73 -0.28 6.34
CA ALA A 44 -3.60 1.16 6.39
C ALA A 44 -4.63 1.77 7.35
N GLU A 45 -5.73 1.07 7.59
CA GLU A 45 -6.71 1.52 8.55
C GLU A 45 -6.27 1.24 9.98
N GLY A 46 -5.47 0.21 10.16
CA GLY A 46 -5.03 -0.15 11.50
C GLY A 46 -4.55 -1.59 11.53
N GLU A 47 -3.94 -1.96 12.61
CA GLU A 47 -3.43 -3.32 12.77
C GLU A 47 -4.54 -4.34 12.76
N ARG A 48 -4.25 -5.53 12.29
CA ARG A 48 -5.22 -6.60 12.26
C ARG A 48 -4.56 -7.95 12.41
N SER A 49 -5.24 -8.86 13.05
CA SER A 49 -4.76 -10.23 13.14
C SER A 49 -5.06 -10.93 11.82
N VAL A 50 -4.42 -12.07 11.60
CA VAL A 50 -4.67 -12.87 10.42
C VAL A 50 -6.15 -13.25 10.34
N GLY A 51 -6.72 -13.63 11.48
CA GLY A 51 -8.13 -13.99 11.49
C GLY A 51 -9.04 -12.86 11.08
N GLU A 52 -8.71 -11.64 11.51
CA GLU A 52 -9.50 -10.48 11.14
C GLU A 52 -9.39 -10.19 9.66
N ILE A 53 -8.17 -10.30 9.12
CA ILE A 53 -7.99 -10.09 7.70
C ILE A 53 -8.76 -11.12 6.91
N ASN A 54 -8.67 -12.37 7.34
CA ASN A 54 -9.34 -13.45 6.63
C ASN A 54 -10.87 -13.28 6.68
N ALA A 55 -11.37 -12.76 7.76
CA ALA A 55 -12.81 -12.55 7.89
C ALA A 55 -13.30 -11.43 6.99
N LEU A 56 -12.46 -10.44 6.73
CA LEU A 56 -12.84 -9.30 5.95
C LEU A 56 -12.61 -9.46 4.45
N LEU A 57 -11.70 -10.34 4.07
CA LEU A 57 -11.41 -10.58 2.68
C LEU A 57 -11.83 -11.99 2.32
N ASP A 58 -12.35 -12.15 1.14
CA ASP A 58 -12.85 -13.44 0.71
C ASP A 58 -11.71 -14.26 0.10
N LEU A 59 -10.84 -14.76 0.95
CA LEU A 59 -9.69 -15.52 0.52
C LEU A 59 -9.57 -16.79 1.33
N SER A 60 -9.01 -17.82 0.71
CA SER A 60 -8.70 -19.01 1.48
C SER A 60 -7.56 -18.68 2.42
N GLN A 61 -7.46 -19.41 3.51
CA GLN A 61 -6.41 -19.17 4.45
C GLN A 61 -5.05 -19.39 3.85
N SER A 62 -4.92 -20.36 2.98
CA SER A 62 -3.62 -20.62 2.37
C SER A 62 -3.24 -19.51 1.38
N ALA A 63 -4.20 -18.97 0.65
CA ALA A 63 -3.90 -17.86 -0.24
C ALA A 63 -3.49 -16.63 0.56
N LEU A 64 -4.21 -16.36 1.64
CA LEU A 64 -3.88 -15.23 2.48
C LEU A 64 -2.49 -15.38 3.06
N SER A 65 -2.15 -16.57 3.53
CA SER A 65 -0.83 -16.83 4.09
C SER A 65 0.27 -16.55 3.08
N GLN A 66 0.05 -16.92 1.82
CA GLN A 66 1.04 -16.68 0.80
C GLN A 66 1.20 -15.20 0.52
N HIS A 67 0.09 -14.46 0.48
CA HIS A 67 0.17 -13.02 0.25
C HIS A 67 0.85 -12.33 1.41
N LEU A 68 0.54 -12.73 2.63
CA LEU A 68 1.19 -12.12 3.79
C LEU A 68 2.69 -12.42 3.80
N ALA A 69 3.07 -13.62 3.36
CA ALA A 69 4.48 -13.96 3.30
C ALA A 69 5.22 -13.08 2.32
N VAL A 70 4.64 -12.81 1.16
CA VAL A 70 5.27 -11.93 0.19
C VAL A 70 5.43 -10.53 0.77
N LEU A 71 4.38 -10.00 1.39
CA LEU A 71 4.42 -8.66 1.95
C LEU A 71 5.44 -8.56 3.07
N ARG A 72 5.53 -9.60 3.87
CA ARG A 72 6.47 -9.60 4.98
C ARG A 72 7.91 -9.69 4.47
N GLU A 73 8.13 -10.54 3.49
CA GLU A 73 9.44 -10.70 2.91
C GLU A 73 9.94 -9.42 2.29
N GLU A 74 9.06 -8.64 1.70
CA GLU A 74 9.41 -7.39 1.08
C GLU A 74 9.48 -6.24 2.09
N GLY A 75 9.21 -6.52 3.35
CA GLY A 75 9.30 -5.49 4.37
C GLY A 75 8.16 -4.49 4.35
N LEU A 76 7.05 -4.84 3.74
CA LEU A 76 5.94 -3.91 3.61
C LEU A 76 4.97 -3.99 4.78
N VAL A 77 5.05 -5.06 5.55
CA VAL A 77 4.25 -5.21 6.76
C VAL A 77 5.15 -5.64 7.89
N LEU A 78 4.71 -5.32 9.10
CA LEU A 78 5.39 -5.73 10.32
C LEU A 78 4.47 -6.66 11.06
N THR A 79 5.06 -7.52 11.89
CA THR A 79 4.25 -8.45 12.67
C THR A 79 4.67 -8.38 14.13
N ARG A 80 3.73 -8.66 15.00
CA ARG A 80 4.05 -8.85 16.40
C ARG A 80 3.16 -9.95 16.94
N ARG A 81 3.61 -10.59 17.99
CA ARG A 81 2.83 -11.64 18.60
C ARG A 81 2.07 -11.07 19.76
N GLU A 82 0.79 -11.38 19.82
CA GLU A 82 -0.02 -10.95 20.94
C GLU A 82 -0.70 -12.19 21.44
N ALA A 83 -0.22 -12.76 22.52
CA ALA A 83 -0.65 -14.06 23.03
C ALA A 83 -0.37 -15.09 21.94
N GLN A 84 -1.36 -15.77 21.44
CA GLN A 84 -1.14 -16.77 20.41
C GLN A 84 -1.50 -16.25 19.04
N THR A 85 -1.74 -14.97 18.93
CA THR A 85 -2.19 -14.37 17.69
C THR A 85 -1.07 -13.54 17.08
N ILE A 86 -0.94 -13.62 15.78
CA ILE A 86 0.01 -12.76 15.06
C ILE A 86 -0.77 -11.57 14.53
N VAL A 87 -0.30 -10.39 14.84
CA VAL A 87 -0.93 -9.15 14.39
C VAL A 87 -0.04 -8.51 13.35
N TYR A 88 -0.64 -8.09 12.26
CA TYR A 88 0.06 -7.46 11.15
C TYR A 88 -0.22 -5.96 11.13
N ALA A 89 0.78 -5.20 10.74
CA ALA A 89 0.64 -3.75 10.60
C ALA A 89 1.35 -3.31 9.34
N LEU A 90 0.88 -2.24 8.75
CA LEU A 90 1.53 -1.66 7.59
C LEU A 90 2.83 -1.01 8.05
N ALA A 91 3.93 -1.32 7.40
CA ALA A 91 5.20 -0.70 7.74
C ALA A 91 5.23 0.73 7.22
N ASP A 92 5.89 1.62 7.95
CA ASP A 92 6.08 2.96 7.46
C ASP A 92 7.02 2.88 6.27
N GLY A 93 6.79 3.68 5.27
CA GLY A 93 7.70 3.70 4.16
C GLY A 93 6.99 3.74 2.83
N PRO A 94 7.66 3.25 1.79
CA PRO A 94 7.15 3.44 0.42
C PRO A 94 5.80 2.79 0.16
N ALA A 95 5.52 1.63 0.73
CA ALA A 95 4.23 1.01 0.47
C ALA A 95 3.10 1.86 1.04
N ALA A 96 3.30 2.44 2.22
CA ALA A 96 2.28 3.29 2.80
C ALA A 96 2.03 4.51 1.92
N ALA A 97 3.10 5.11 1.40
CA ALA A 97 2.97 6.26 0.52
C ALA A 97 2.20 5.92 -0.75
N VAL A 98 2.50 4.78 -1.34
CA VAL A 98 1.81 4.36 -2.55
C VAL A 98 0.35 4.08 -2.26
N MET A 99 0.07 3.41 -1.13
CA MET A 99 -1.31 3.09 -0.78
C MET A 99 -2.12 4.36 -0.57
N HIS A 100 -1.55 5.36 0.09
CA HIS A 100 -2.27 6.61 0.27
C HIS A 100 -2.54 7.27 -1.08
N THR A 101 -1.60 7.23 -1.99
CA THR A 101 -1.77 7.78 -3.32
C THR A 101 -2.88 7.06 -4.07
N LEU A 102 -2.84 5.74 -4.08
CA LEU A 102 -3.84 4.96 -4.79
C LEU A 102 -5.22 5.16 -4.20
N HIS A 103 -5.30 5.20 -2.88
CA HIS A 103 -6.57 5.42 -2.23
C HIS A 103 -7.11 6.80 -2.61
N GLY A 104 -6.25 7.79 -2.67
CA GLY A 104 -6.66 9.12 -3.07
C GLY A 104 -7.17 9.17 -4.50
N ILE A 105 -6.53 8.41 -5.38
CA ILE A 105 -6.94 8.38 -6.78
C ILE A 105 -8.30 7.72 -6.96
N TYR A 106 -8.48 6.57 -6.34
CA TYR A 106 -9.66 5.76 -6.60
C TYR A 106 -10.80 5.92 -5.61
N CYS A 107 -10.48 6.23 -4.37
CA CYS A 107 -11.50 6.40 -3.35
C CYS A 107 -11.72 7.85 -3.01
N GLY A 108 -10.67 8.64 -3.09
CA GLY A 108 -10.77 10.06 -2.97
C GLY A 108 -11.41 10.55 -1.70
N ARG A 109 -11.72 11.81 -1.68
CA ARG A 109 -12.48 12.37 -0.61
C ARG A 109 -13.90 12.30 -1.05
N PRO A 110 -14.75 11.76 -0.24
CA PRO A 110 -16.13 11.52 -0.63
C PRO A 110 -16.83 12.75 -1.17
N ALA A 111 -16.64 13.87 -0.52
CA ALA A 111 -17.33 15.04 -0.97
C ALA A 111 -16.90 15.44 -2.35
N ALA A 112 -15.64 15.49 -2.56
CA ALA A 112 -15.15 15.88 -3.86
C ALA A 112 -15.58 14.93 -4.92
N ARG A 113 -15.47 13.65 -4.63
CA ARG A 113 -15.84 12.75 -5.61
C ARG A 113 -17.27 12.74 -5.86
N GLY A 114 -18.04 12.84 -4.86
CA GLY A 114 -19.45 12.84 -4.98
C GLY A 114 -19.91 13.86 -5.94
N GLU A 115 -19.35 15.03 -5.85
CA GLU A 115 -19.71 15.98 -6.75
C GLU A 115 -19.25 15.74 -8.06
N ALA A 116 -18.07 15.41 -8.16
CA ALA A 116 -17.49 15.28 -9.45
C ALA A 116 -18.05 14.15 -10.14
N GLY A 117 -18.15 13.21 -9.60
CA GLY A 117 -18.42 12.25 -10.33
C GLY A 117 -19.32 11.39 -10.15
N LYS A 118 -19.83 11.56 -9.37
CA LYS A 118 -20.50 10.72 -9.14
C LYS A 118 -21.40 10.50 -9.90
N PRO A 119 -21.48 9.86 -10.33
CA PRO A 119 -22.48 9.56 -11.23
C PRO A 119 -23.64 9.09 -10.50
#